data_48b58f15ae17c79bebec1fb50a9dcd87
#
_entry.id   48b58f15ae17c79bebec1fb50a9dcd87
#
_cell.length_a   1.000
_cell.length_b   1.000
_cell.length_c   1.000
_cell.angle_alpha   90.00
_cell.angle_beta   90.00
_cell.angle_gamma   90.00
#
_symmetry.space_group_name_H-M   'P 1'
#
loop_
_entity.id
_entity.type
_entity.pdbx_description
1 polymer ?
#
loop_
_entity_poly.entity_id
_entity_poly.type
_entity_poly.pdbx_seq_one_letter_code
_entity_poly.pdbx_strand_id
1 'polypeptide(L)'
;LGAAGCVQVGGLVIAGASGIYKFNDYNKGHYERQPYSPGDLRSVYHTRLFEISKLCFLHRPDIFLSHDWPNTIEQYGEVHELIRKKPFFRQEIESSSLGSPPLQSVLMALHPRHWFSAHLHVRYAAKILFDGPSPTKVPTASYLPPTQLHLADEPNPEALEIDDDFDESPNEAVQDTAKSTAAGADVTEFLALSKCSPRLDYLEYIDVSSSHDADLGAVPMNERPKLPFAFDSRWLAITKVLQPYFSLQRHQKRVPDHQDSSVCEQIREEQQKFETLAQTDPHALSIWRVQQFAQTAPTKA
;
A
#
# COMPACT_ATOMS: atom_id res chain seq x y z
N LEU A 1 -3.95 9.72 -1.96
CA LEU A 1 -4.86 8.56 -2.06
C LEU A 1 -5.97 8.58 -0.98
N GLY A 2 -5.82 9.36 0.10
CA GLY A 2 -6.79 9.40 1.20
C GLY A 2 -6.80 8.09 2.01
N ALA A 3 -7.96 7.75 2.62
CA ALA A 3 -8.11 6.50 3.38
C ALA A 3 -7.96 5.26 2.49
N ALA A 4 -8.46 5.32 1.26
CA ALA A 4 -8.18 4.39 0.17
C ALA A 4 -8.30 5.12 -1.16
N GLY A 5 -7.55 4.70 -2.17
CA GLY A 5 -7.58 5.36 -3.48
C GLY A 5 -6.83 4.58 -4.56
N CYS A 6 -7.11 4.98 -5.80
CA CYS A 6 -6.39 4.52 -6.98
C CYS A 6 -6.26 5.65 -7.99
N VAL A 7 -5.06 5.82 -8.53
CA VAL A 7 -4.71 6.85 -9.52
C VAL A 7 -3.84 6.25 -10.61
N GLN A 8 -3.74 6.95 -11.73
CA GLN A 8 -2.83 6.62 -12.82
C GLN A 8 -1.75 7.68 -12.92
N VAL A 9 -0.50 7.26 -13.00
CA VAL A 9 0.68 8.14 -13.12
C VAL A 9 1.61 7.57 -14.17
N GLY A 10 1.74 8.23 -15.31
CA GLY A 10 2.64 7.80 -16.38
C GLY A 10 2.40 6.37 -16.86
N GLY A 11 1.14 5.95 -16.97
CA GLY A 11 0.78 4.58 -17.38
C GLY A 11 0.79 3.54 -16.24
N LEU A 12 1.31 3.89 -15.05
CA LEU A 12 1.24 3.03 -13.87
C LEU A 12 -0.07 3.21 -13.13
N VAL A 13 -0.69 2.12 -12.71
CA VAL A 13 -1.84 2.09 -11.80
C VAL A 13 -1.33 1.98 -10.37
N ILE A 14 -1.54 3.02 -9.58
CA ILE A 14 -1.10 3.11 -8.19
C ILE A 14 -2.31 3.14 -7.27
N ALA A 15 -2.50 2.10 -6.49
CA ALA A 15 -3.54 2.00 -5.47
C ALA A 15 -2.94 2.08 -4.07
N GLY A 16 -3.78 2.28 -3.06
CA GLY A 16 -3.29 2.25 -1.69
C GLY A 16 -4.36 2.45 -0.63
N ALA A 17 -3.96 2.14 0.61
CA ALA A 17 -4.74 2.33 1.82
C ALA A 17 -3.89 2.96 2.90
N SER A 18 -4.43 3.96 3.59
CA SER A 18 -3.80 4.53 4.78
C SER A 18 -4.40 3.95 6.06
N GLY A 19 -3.73 4.23 7.17
CA GLY A 19 -4.22 3.88 8.50
C GLY A 19 -3.63 2.60 9.06
N ILE A 20 -4.02 2.33 10.31
CA ILE A 20 -3.59 1.17 11.10
C ILE A 20 -4.82 0.32 11.40
N TYR A 21 -4.68 -0.99 11.35
CA TYR A 21 -5.76 -1.89 11.71
C TYR A 21 -6.01 -1.90 13.22
N LYS A 22 -7.26 -1.72 13.60
CA LYS A 22 -7.75 -1.97 14.97
C LYS A 22 -9.08 -2.71 14.92
N PHE A 23 -9.11 -3.91 15.48
CA PHE A 23 -10.26 -4.81 15.46
C PHE A 23 -11.56 -4.12 15.87
N ASN A 24 -11.53 -3.35 16.97
CA ASN A 24 -12.71 -2.69 17.53
C ASN A 24 -13.26 -1.55 16.66
N ASP A 25 -12.48 -1.03 15.70
CA ASP A 25 -12.87 0.10 14.86
C ASP A 25 -13.08 -0.30 13.40
N TYR A 26 -12.58 -1.44 12.98
CA TYR A 26 -12.65 -1.89 11.59
C TYR A 26 -14.07 -1.92 11.02
N ASN A 27 -15.05 -2.42 11.81
CA ASN A 27 -16.45 -2.53 11.42
C ASN A 27 -17.29 -1.27 11.73
N LYS A 28 -16.64 -0.14 12.02
CA LYS A 28 -17.32 1.14 12.21
C LYS A 28 -17.33 1.95 10.92
N GLY A 29 -18.35 2.81 10.78
CA GLY A 29 -18.33 3.86 9.76
C GLY A 29 -17.45 5.03 10.18
N HIS A 30 -17.34 6.05 9.32
CA HIS A 30 -16.59 7.28 9.59
C HIS A 30 -17.45 8.24 10.42
N TYR A 31 -17.62 7.96 11.71
CA TYR A 31 -18.51 8.68 12.62
C TYR A 31 -17.86 9.87 13.31
N GLU A 32 -16.53 9.95 13.28
CA GLU A 32 -15.76 11.03 13.91
C GLU A 32 -16.08 12.38 13.27
N ARG A 33 -16.24 13.42 14.11
CA ARG A 33 -16.59 14.76 13.67
C ARG A 33 -15.72 15.82 14.33
N GLN A 34 -15.40 16.86 13.60
CA GLN A 34 -14.70 18.02 14.15
C GLN A 34 -15.63 18.86 15.02
N PRO A 35 -15.13 19.45 16.14
CA PRO A 35 -13.79 19.23 16.69
C PRO A 35 -13.64 17.83 17.28
N TYR A 36 -12.53 17.14 16.97
CA TYR A 36 -12.29 15.77 17.40
C TYR A 36 -12.11 15.69 18.92
N SER A 37 -12.83 14.76 19.55
CA SER A 37 -12.54 14.34 20.92
C SER A 37 -11.21 13.58 21.01
N PRO A 38 -10.61 13.42 22.21
CA PRO A 38 -9.42 12.58 22.37
C PRO A 38 -9.61 11.12 21.90
N GLY A 39 -10.85 10.62 21.94
CA GLY A 39 -11.20 9.31 21.38
C GLY A 39 -11.19 9.31 19.86
N ASP A 40 -11.77 10.34 19.24
CA ASP A 40 -11.81 10.47 17.78
C ASP A 40 -10.40 10.61 17.19
N LEU A 41 -9.52 11.36 17.82
CA LEU A 41 -8.12 11.51 17.41
C LEU A 41 -7.38 10.16 17.36
N ARG A 42 -7.77 9.21 18.19
CA ARG A 42 -7.19 7.86 18.23
C ARG A 42 -7.86 6.86 17.28
N SER A 43 -9.00 7.19 16.71
CA SER A 43 -9.75 6.27 15.85
C SER A 43 -9.90 6.74 14.40
N VAL A 44 -9.82 8.04 14.13
CA VAL A 44 -10.06 8.61 12.81
C VAL A 44 -9.13 8.09 11.72
N TYR A 45 -7.93 7.66 12.10
CA TYR A 45 -6.94 7.09 11.18
C TYR A 45 -6.99 5.57 11.09
N HIS A 46 -7.87 4.90 11.82
CA HIS A 46 -7.98 3.45 11.74
C HIS A 46 -8.60 3.00 10.41
N THR A 47 -8.06 1.92 9.85
CA THR A 47 -8.58 1.26 8.66
C THR A 47 -10.03 0.83 8.86
N ARG A 48 -10.90 1.09 7.88
CA ARG A 48 -12.33 0.75 7.91
C ARG A 48 -12.71 -0.30 6.88
N LEU A 49 -13.68 -1.13 7.21
CA LEU A 49 -14.22 -2.17 6.33
C LEU A 49 -14.65 -1.59 4.97
N PHE A 50 -15.33 -0.44 4.96
CA PHE A 50 -15.81 0.18 3.73
C PHE A 50 -14.68 0.49 2.74
N GLU A 51 -13.55 1.03 3.23
CA GLU A 51 -12.41 1.37 2.39
C GLU A 51 -11.71 0.12 1.83
N ILE A 52 -11.55 -0.90 2.65
CA ILE A 52 -10.98 -2.19 2.23
C ILE A 52 -11.88 -2.89 1.21
N SER A 53 -13.20 -2.91 1.45
CA SER A 53 -14.15 -3.51 0.50
C SER A 53 -14.09 -2.84 -0.86
N LYS A 54 -13.97 -1.51 -0.93
CA LYS A 54 -13.80 -0.80 -2.21
C LYS A 54 -12.55 -1.26 -2.96
N LEU A 55 -11.43 -1.39 -2.25
CA LEU A 55 -10.15 -1.79 -2.86
C LEU A 55 -10.24 -3.17 -3.50
N CYS A 56 -10.94 -4.12 -2.87
CA CYS A 56 -11.06 -5.48 -3.40
C CYS A 56 -11.79 -5.56 -4.76
N PHE A 57 -12.51 -4.52 -5.20
CA PHE A 57 -13.10 -4.44 -6.53
C PHE A 57 -12.14 -3.93 -7.62
N LEU A 58 -10.94 -3.47 -7.27
CA LEU A 58 -9.93 -3.08 -8.25
C LEU A 58 -9.45 -4.29 -9.07
N HIS A 59 -8.86 -4.00 -10.22
CA HIS A 59 -7.99 -4.95 -10.92
C HIS A 59 -6.59 -4.88 -10.33
N ARG A 60 -5.72 -5.81 -10.73
CA ARG A 60 -4.32 -5.87 -10.33
C ARG A 60 -3.61 -4.52 -10.56
N PRO A 61 -3.25 -3.74 -9.52
CA PRO A 61 -2.47 -2.52 -9.69
C PRO A 61 -0.97 -2.86 -9.91
N ASP A 62 -0.26 -1.94 -10.55
CA ASP A 62 1.20 -2.05 -10.67
C ASP A 62 1.87 -1.84 -9.31
N ILE A 63 1.37 -0.85 -8.55
CA ILE A 63 1.87 -0.51 -7.22
C ILE A 63 0.72 -0.43 -6.22
N PHE A 64 0.90 -1.03 -5.05
CA PHE A 64 0.04 -0.83 -3.89
C PHE A 64 0.83 -0.21 -2.73
N LEU A 65 0.28 0.85 -2.14
CA LEU A 65 0.89 1.56 -1.02
C LEU A 65 0.05 1.37 0.25
N SER A 66 0.66 0.99 1.35
CA SER A 66 -0.01 0.97 2.65
C SER A 66 0.90 1.52 3.74
N HIS A 67 0.30 1.99 4.85
CA HIS A 67 1.09 2.27 6.05
C HIS A 67 1.44 0.97 6.77
N ASP A 68 0.41 0.19 7.09
CA ASP A 68 0.54 -1.09 7.79
C ASP A 68 0.95 -2.23 6.84
N TRP A 69 1.52 -3.31 7.38
CA TRP A 69 1.88 -4.48 6.60
C TRP A 69 0.66 -5.39 6.39
N PRO A 70 0.52 -6.10 5.25
CA PRO A 70 -0.40 -7.23 5.17
C PRO A 70 -0.04 -8.28 6.22
N ASN A 71 -1.03 -8.80 6.93
CA ASN A 71 -0.80 -9.85 7.92
C ASN A 71 -0.13 -11.07 7.26
N THR A 72 0.78 -11.72 7.97
CA THR A 72 1.56 -12.89 7.52
C THR A 72 2.49 -12.65 6.33
N ILE A 73 2.67 -11.42 5.85
CA ILE A 73 3.57 -11.10 4.74
C ILE A 73 5.02 -11.51 5.06
N GLU A 74 5.40 -11.51 6.33
CA GLU A 74 6.72 -11.90 6.80
C GLU A 74 7.07 -13.36 6.50
N GLN A 75 6.06 -14.22 6.33
CA GLN A 75 6.29 -15.63 6.00
C GLN A 75 6.88 -15.84 4.58
N TYR A 76 6.74 -14.84 3.72
CA TYR A 76 7.22 -14.88 2.33
C TYR A 76 8.61 -14.27 2.15
N GLY A 77 9.26 -13.82 3.22
CA GLY A 77 10.64 -13.29 3.24
C GLY A 77 11.54 -14.00 4.24
N GLU A 78 12.56 -13.32 4.76
CA GLU A 78 13.55 -13.88 5.69
C GLU A 78 13.13 -13.62 7.16
N VAL A 79 12.18 -14.43 7.66
CA VAL A 79 11.59 -14.30 9.02
C VAL A 79 12.64 -14.30 10.12
N HIS A 80 13.66 -15.17 10.01
CA HIS A 80 14.69 -15.25 11.05
C HIS A 80 15.52 -13.96 11.15
N GLU A 81 15.75 -13.30 10.01
CA GLU A 81 16.44 -12.02 9.98
C GLU A 81 15.56 -10.91 10.57
N LEU A 82 14.27 -10.92 10.29
CA LEU A 82 13.32 -9.99 10.90
C LEU A 82 13.31 -10.11 12.42
N ILE A 83 13.21 -11.34 12.94
CA ILE A 83 13.24 -11.60 14.39
C ILE A 83 14.58 -11.19 15.01
N ARG A 84 15.69 -11.37 14.29
CA ARG A 84 17.00 -10.91 14.76
C ARG A 84 17.06 -9.38 14.89
N LYS A 85 16.51 -8.63 13.90
CA LYS A 85 16.47 -7.16 13.93
C LYS A 85 15.44 -6.62 14.91
N LYS A 86 14.31 -7.32 15.10
CA LYS A 86 13.16 -6.93 15.92
C LYS A 86 12.67 -8.13 16.75
N PRO A 87 13.36 -8.48 17.84
CA PRO A 87 13.04 -9.68 18.63
C PRO A 87 11.64 -9.70 19.23
N PHE A 88 11.07 -8.53 19.51
CA PHE A 88 9.72 -8.38 20.08
C PHE A 88 8.60 -8.79 19.10
N PHE A 89 8.85 -8.85 17.78
CA PHE A 89 7.87 -9.37 16.82
C PHE A 89 7.71 -10.89 16.87
N ARG A 90 8.60 -11.63 17.57
CA ARG A 90 8.56 -13.10 17.61
C ARG A 90 7.17 -13.63 17.99
N GLN A 91 6.59 -13.12 19.07
CA GLN A 91 5.27 -13.58 19.55
C GLN A 91 4.17 -13.31 18.53
N GLU A 92 4.15 -12.14 17.90
CA GLU A 92 3.16 -11.78 16.88
C GLU A 92 3.33 -12.62 15.60
N ILE A 93 4.56 -12.91 15.19
CA ILE A 93 4.87 -13.80 14.07
C ILE A 93 4.41 -15.23 14.36
N GLU A 94 4.74 -15.78 15.52
CA GLU A 94 4.35 -17.14 15.93
C GLU A 94 2.81 -17.29 16.06
N SER A 95 2.12 -16.24 16.48
CA SER A 95 0.65 -16.22 16.56
C SER A 95 -0.04 -15.77 15.26
N SER A 96 0.70 -15.49 14.20
CA SER A 96 0.19 -14.95 12.92
C SER A 96 -0.66 -13.68 13.10
N SER A 97 -0.26 -12.81 14.03
CA SER A 97 -0.97 -11.58 14.35
C SER A 97 -0.21 -10.30 13.94
N LEU A 98 1.02 -10.44 13.41
CA LEU A 98 1.77 -9.31 12.90
C LEU A 98 1.10 -8.72 11.64
N GLY A 99 0.85 -7.42 11.66
CA GLY A 99 0.25 -6.69 10.54
C GLY A 99 -1.29 -6.70 10.51
N SER A 100 -1.85 -6.40 9.35
CA SER A 100 -3.26 -6.09 9.11
C SER A 100 -3.97 -7.22 8.34
N PRO A 101 -4.89 -7.99 8.97
CA PRO A 101 -5.69 -8.98 8.27
C PRO A 101 -6.51 -8.41 7.10
N PRO A 102 -7.12 -7.21 7.19
CA PRO A 102 -7.76 -6.59 6.03
C PRO A 102 -6.84 -6.33 4.85
N LEU A 103 -5.60 -5.91 5.09
CA LEU A 103 -4.63 -5.72 4.00
C LEU A 103 -4.16 -7.05 3.40
N GLN A 104 -4.11 -8.11 4.18
CA GLN A 104 -3.90 -9.47 3.65
C GLN A 104 -5.04 -9.85 2.69
N SER A 105 -6.29 -9.55 3.04
CA SER A 105 -7.43 -9.81 2.14
C SER A 105 -7.32 -9.02 0.83
N VAL A 106 -6.87 -7.76 0.88
CA VAL A 106 -6.59 -6.95 -0.31
C VAL A 106 -5.46 -7.56 -1.14
N LEU A 107 -4.38 -8.00 -0.52
CA LEU A 107 -3.26 -8.66 -1.18
C LEU A 107 -3.72 -9.91 -1.95
N MET A 108 -4.55 -10.75 -1.30
CA MET A 108 -5.11 -11.97 -1.89
C MET A 108 -6.17 -11.70 -2.97
N ALA A 109 -6.80 -10.53 -2.98
CA ALA A 109 -7.79 -10.17 -4.00
C ALA A 109 -7.15 -9.52 -5.22
N LEU A 110 -6.07 -8.75 -5.04
CA LEU A 110 -5.53 -7.89 -6.09
C LEU A 110 -4.22 -8.40 -6.70
N HIS A 111 -3.41 -9.15 -5.97
CA HIS A 111 -2.07 -9.59 -6.41
C HIS A 111 -1.25 -8.45 -7.07
N PRO A 112 -1.04 -7.27 -6.42
CA PRO A 112 -0.31 -6.17 -7.05
C PRO A 112 1.10 -6.62 -7.43
N ARG A 113 1.70 -5.97 -8.46
CA ARG A 113 3.08 -6.31 -8.84
C ARG A 113 4.06 -5.94 -7.75
N HIS A 114 3.90 -4.74 -7.19
CA HIS A 114 4.71 -4.23 -6.09
C HIS A 114 3.81 -3.78 -4.95
N TRP A 115 4.21 -4.10 -3.73
CA TRP A 115 3.55 -3.62 -2.52
C TRP A 115 4.57 -2.94 -1.60
N PHE A 116 4.35 -1.67 -1.28
CA PHE A 116 5.23 -0.92 -0.39
C PHE A 116 4.50 -0.56 0.91
N SER A 117 5.17 -0.80 2.05
CA SER A 117 4.67 -0.48 3.39
C SER A 117 5.71 0.25 4.24
N ALA A 118 5.25 0.79 5.39
CA ALA A 118 6.09 1.46 6.38
C ALA A 118 5.88 0.86 7.78
N HIS A 119 5.41 1.63 8.76
CA HIS A 119 4.93 1.26 10.11
C HIS A 119 5.96 0.60 11.03
N LEU A 120 6.46 -0.57 10.71
CA LEU A 120 7.29 -1.39 11.62
C LEU A 120 8.76 -0.94 11.70
N HIS A 121 9.12 0.14 11.00
CA HIS A 121 10.42 0.78 11.06
C HIS A 121 11.61 -0.20 10.85
N VAL A 122 11.47 -1.12 9.91
CA VAL A 122 12.50 -2.08 9.54
C VAL A 122 12.44 -2.33 8.03
N ARG A 123 13.61 -2.37 7.36
CA ARG A 123 13.64 -2.82 5.98
C ARG A 123 13.38 -4.31 5.91
N TYR A 124 12.38 -4.69 5.11
CA TYR A 124 12.00 -6.08 4.89
C TYR A 124 11.52 -6.28 3.45
N ALA A 125 11.98 -7.33 2.81
CA ALA A 125 11.55 -7.71 1.47
C ALA A 125 10.96 -9.13 1.47
N ALA A 126 9.90 -9.33 0.68
CA ALA A 126 9.28 -10.63 0.49
C ALA A 126 8.79 -10.77 -0.96
N LYS A 127 8.70 -12.01 -1.47
CA LYS A 127 8.16 -12.31 -2.80
C LYS A 127 7.13 -13.41 -2.69
N ILE A 128 5.91 -13.11 -3.13
CA ILE A 128 4.76 -14.00 -3.06
C ILE A 128 4.41 -14.48 -4.46
N LEU A 129 4.34 -15.78 -4.67
CA LEU A 129 3.90 -16.42 -5.91
C LEU A 129 2.46 -16.93 -5.74
N PHE A 130 1.58 -16.55 -6.68
CA PHE A 130 0.16 -16.95 -6.73
C PHE A 130 -0.06 -17.94 -7.88
N ASP A 131 0.53 -19.14 -7.78
CA ASP A 131 0.49 -20.19 -8.82
C ASP A 131 -0.42 -21.36 -8.46
N GLY A 132 -1.15 -21.28 -7.34
CA GLY A 132 -1.97 -22.38 -6.83
C GLY A 132 -3.06 -21.93 -5.86
N PRO A 133 -3.72 -22.86 -5.17
CA PRO A 133 -4.81 -22.56 -4.24
C PRO A 133 -4.35 -21.77 -3.00
N SER A 134 -3.05 -21.76 -2.74
CA SER A 134 -2.43 -20.96 -1.67
C SER A 134 -1.16 -20.31 -2.18
N PRO A 135 -0.89 -19.06 -1.80
CA PRO A 135 0.33 -18.37 -2.20
C PRO A 135 1.56 -19.03 -1.58
N THR A 136 2.68 -19.00 -2.31
CA THR A 136 3.94 -19.61 -1.91
C THR A 136 5.07 -18.57 -1.89
N LYS A 137 6.12 -18.85 -1.09
CA LYS A 137 7.35 -18.06 -1.10
C LYS A 137 8.12 -18.39 -2.38
N VAL A 138 8.54 -17.36 -3.12
CA VAL A 138 9.48 -17.55 -4.23
C VAL A 138 10.84 -17.96 -3.64
N PRO A 139 11.45 -19.07 -4.08
CA PRO A 139 12.78 -19.46 -3.61
C PRO A 139 13.79 -18.35 -3.90
N THR A 140 14.35 -17.76 -2.88
CA THR A 140 15.44 -16.79 -3.00
C THR A 140 16.72 -17.58 -3.22
N ALA A 141 17.42 -17.37 -4.33
CA ALA A 141 18.79 -17.86 -4.48
C ALA A 141 19.62 -17.25 -3.35
N SER A 142 20.30 -18.11 -2.59
CA SER A 142 20.97 -17.84 -1.33
C SER A 142 21.67 -16.48 -1.24
N TYR A 143 21.10 -15.58 -0.45
CA TYR A 143 21.78 -14.39 0.03
C TYR A 143 22.44 -14.74 1.37
N LEU A 144 23.75 -14.69 1.44
CA LEU A 144 24.52 -14.80 2.68
C LEU A 144 24.72 -13.39 3.24
N PRO A 145 24.12 -13.04 4.39
CA PRO A 145 24.36 -11.73 5.01
C PRO A 145 25.70 -11.69 5.70
N PRO A 146 26.39 -10.54 5.74
CA PRO A 146 27.55 -10.35 6.62
C PRO A 146 27.11 -10.35 8.08
N THR A 147 27.86 -11.05 8.89
CA THR A 147 27.67 -11.23 10.33
C THR A 147 27.97 -9.94 11.08
N GLN A 148 26.99 -9.37 11.79
CA GLN A 148 27.30 -8.51 12.95
C GLN A 148 26.25 -8.66 14.06
N LEU A 149 26.75 -8.87 15.27
CA LEU A 149 26.03 -8.95 16.53
C LEU A 149 25.85 -7.54 17.12
N HIS A 150 24.63 -7.19 17.53
CA HIS A 150 24.45 -6.33 18.71
C HIS A 150 23.06 -6.50 19.33
N LEU A 151 23.05 -6.60 20.64
CA LEU A 151 21.89 -6.65 21.52
C LEU A 151 21.51 -5.22 21.92
N ALA A 152 20.24 -4.89 21.89
CA ALA A 152 19.68 -3.78 22.66
C ALA A 152 18.19 -4.01 22.95
N ASP A 153 17.81 -3.78 24.20
CA ASP A 153 16.44 -3.78 24.72
C ASP A 153 15.64 -2.59 24.18
N GLU A 154 14.38 -2.84 23.78
CA GLU A 154 13.48 -1.76 23.35
C GLU A 154 12.06 -1.92 23.93
N PRO A 155 11.43 -0.83 24.38
CA PRO A 155 10.09 -0.85 24.94
C PRO A 155 8.98 -0.68 23.88
N ASN A 156 7.79 -1.04 24.28
CA ASN A 156 6.48 -1.12 23.62
C ASN A 156 6.18 -0.10 22.49
N PRO A 157 5.77 -0.53 21.27
CA PRO A 157 5.56 0.31 20.09
C PRO A 157 4.28 1.19 20.08
N GLU A 158 3.47 1.22 21.14
CA GLU A 158 2.28 2.09 21.21
C GLU A 158 2.55 3.50 21.77
N ALA A 159 3.76 3.80 22.17
CA ALA A 159 4.15 5.12 22.62
C ALA A 159 4.77 5.91 21.47
N LEU A 160 4.14 7.04 21.13
CA LEU A 160 4.75 8.10 20.32
C LEU A 160 5.81 8.80 21.18
N GLU A 161 6.98 8.22 21.29
CA GLU A 161 8.14 8.91 21.83
C GLU A 161 9.16 9.11 20.71
N ILE A 162 9.61 10.35 20.60
CA ILE A 162 10.70 10.75 19.71
C ILE A 162 11.97 10.48 20.49
N ASP A 163 12.56 9.32 20.28
CA ASP A 163 13.86 9.00 20.89
C ASP A 163 14.98 9.12 19.84
N ASP A 164 15.90 10.02 20.18
CA ASP A 164 17.21 10.18 19.57
C ASP A 164 18.16 9.13 20.17
N ASP A 165 18.24 7.93 19.57
CA ASP A 165 19.33 7.03 19.91
C ASP A 165 20.16 6.64 18.69
N PHE A 166 21.40 7.09 18.75
CA PHE A 166 22.49 6.78 17.82
C PHE A 166 23.03 5.39 18.08
N ASP A 167 23.00 4.52 17.07
CA ASP A 167 23.92 3.38 17.04
C ASP A 167 24.60 3.22 15.66
N GLU A 168 25.90 3.03 15.70
CA GLU A 168 26.80 3.15 14.56
C GLU A 168 27.11 1.82 13.89
N SER A 169 26.78 1.67 12.60
CA SER A 169 27.49 0.73 11.70
C SER A 169 27.44 1.16 10.24
N PRO A 170 28.54 1.13 9.50
CA PRO A 170 28.59 1.53 8.10
C PRO A 170 28.07 0.44 7.17
N ASN A 171 27.22 0.82 6.22
CA ASN A 171 26.66 -0.05 5.19
C ASN A 171 27.43 0.15 3.88
N GLU A 172 28.03 -0.91 3.36
CA GLU A 172 28.57 -0.93 2.00
C GLU A 172 27.42 -1.21 1.01
N ALA A 173 27.34 -0.39 -0.03
CA ALA A 173 26.35 -0.51 -1.09
C ALA A 173 26.61 -1.76 -1.95
N VAL A 174 25.69 -2.71 -1.93
CA VAL A 174 25.68 -3.86 -2.84
C VAL A 174 24.70 -3.58 -3.96
N GLN A 175 25.21 -3.58 -5.18
CA GLN A 175 24.41 -3.53 -6.41
C GLN A 175 23.70 -4.88 -6.61
N ASP A 176 22.38 -4.88 -6.47
CA ASP A 176 21.54 -6.03 -6.76
C ASP A 176 21.17 -6.03 -8.26
N THR A 177 21.79 -6.93 -9.03
CA THR A 177 21.34 -7.23 -10.40
C THR A 177 20.17 -8.21 -10.33
N ALA A 178 18.96 -7.70 -10.25
CA ALA A 178 17.74 -8.50 -10.31
C ALA A 178 17.65 -9.22 -11.66
N LYS A 179 17.88 -10.52 -11.69
CA LYS A 179 17.48 -11.38 -12.81
C LYS A 179 15.96 -11.42 -12.87
N SER A 180 15.41 -10.89 -13.95
CA SER A 180 14.01 -11.01 -14.34
C SER A 180 13.48 -12.44 -14.13
N THR A 181 12.52 -12.59 -13.25
CA THR A 181 11.67 -13.78 -13.16
C THR A 181 10.86 -13.91 -14.45
N ALA A 182 10.67 -15.16 -14.92
CA ALA A 182 10.01 -15.49 -16.17
C ALA A 182 8.72 -14.69 -16.38
N ALA A 183 8.58 -14.07 -17.55
CA ALA A 183 7.39 -13.37 -17.97
C ALA A 183 6.18 -14.32 -17.94
N GLY A 184 5.25 -14.13 -16.99
CA GLY A 184 4.01 -14.91 -16.86
C GLY A 184 3.63 -15.35 -15.45
N ALA A 185 4.54 -15.31 -14.48
CA ALA A 185 4.21 -15.68 -13.10
C ALA A 185 3.45 -14.56 -12.40
N ASP A 186 2.37 -14.91 -11.67
CA ASP A 186 1.61 -13.99 -10.83
C ASP A 186 2.35 -13.78 -9.50
N VAL A 187 3.25 -12.80 -9.46
CA VAL A 187 4.13 -12.51 -8.33
C VAL A 187 3.86 -11.13 -7.79
N THR A 188 3.82 -10.99 -6.46
CA THR A 188 3.90 -9.71 -5.76
C THR A 188 5.28 -9.56 -5.10
N GLU A 189 5.94 -8.46 -5.36
CA GLU A 189 7.15 -8.03 -4.66
C GLU A 189 6.79 -7.06 -3.55
N PHE A 190 6.99 -7.48 -2.31
CA PHE A 190 6.76 -6.66 -1.12
C PHE A 190 8.06 -6.03 -0.64
N LEU A 191 8.02 -4.75 -0.32
CA LEU A 191 9.10 -4.04 0.34
C LEU A 191 8.56 -3.10 1.42
N ALA A 192 9.12 -3.21 2.61
CA ALA A 192 9.00 -2.20 3.66
C ALA A 192 10.34 -1.52 3.91
N LEU A 193 10.32 -0.23 4.22
CA LEU A 193 11.50 0.54 4.54
C LEU A 193 11.51 0.96 6.01
N SER A 194 12.70 1.29 6.52
CA SER A 194 12.88 1.81 7.86
C SER A 194 12.40 3.26 7.97
N LYS A 195 12.38 3.80 9.18
CA LYS A 195 12.16 5.24 9.39
C LYS A 195 13.31 6.05 8.77
N CYS A 196 13.00 7.28 8.32
CA CYS A 196 14.01 8.20 7.80
C CYS A 196 14.93 8.67 8.94
N SER A 197 16.05 7.95 9.11
CA SER A 197 17.07 8.24 10.10
C SER A 197 18.45 7.88 9.54
N PRO A 198 19.52 8.59 9.91
CA PRO A 198 20.88 8.24 9.47
C PRO A 198 21.21 6.77 9.72
N ARG A 199 21.88 6.14 8.76
CA ARG A 199 22.33 4.73 8.84
C ARG A 199 21.24 3.66 8.84
N LEU A 200 19.97 4.03 8.57
CA LEU A 200 18.88 3.09 8.37
C LEU A 200 18.51 3.00 6.89
N ASP A 201 17.99 1.83 6.48
CA ASP A 201 17.54 1.55 5.12
C ASP A 201 16.16 2.22 4.87
N TYR A 202 16.14 3.54 4.70
CA TYR A 202 14.92 4.34 4.52
C TYR A 202 14.66 4.78 3.08
N LEU A 203 15.59 4.50 2.15
CA LEU A 203 15.48 4.87 0.75
C LEU A 203 15.98 3.72 -0.14
N GLU A 204 15.20 3.36 -1.14
CA GLU A 204 15.55 2.38 -2.16
C GLU A 204 15.02 2.83 -3.52
N TYR A 205 15.77 2.57 -4.58
CA TYR A 205 15.36 2.85 -5.96
C TYR A 205 14.91 1.54 -6.61
N ILE A 206 13.69 1.54 -7.15
CA ILE A 206 13.10 0.38 -7.82
C ILE A 206 12.61 0.80 -9.19
N ASP A 207 13.01 0.06 -10.22
CA ASP A 207 12.49 0.23 -11.57
C ASP A 207 11.17 -0.51 -11.71
N VAL A 208 10.09 0.24 -11.93
CA VAL A 208 8.75 -0.31 -12.16
C VAL A 208 8.37 -0.07 -13.61
N SER A 209 8.25 -1.15 -14.38
CA SER A 209 7.76 -1.09 -15.75
C SER A 209 6.24 -1.01 -15.76
N SER A 210 5.67 -0.08 -16.53
CA SER A 210 4.23 -0.03 -16.77
C SER A 210 3.79 -1.25 -17.59
N SER A 211 2.63 -1.82 -17.26
CA SER A 211 1.98 -2.85 -18.09
C SER A 211 1.52 -2.31 -19.45
N HIS A 212 1.50 -0.99 -19.62
CA HIS A 212 1.06 -0.29 -20.82
C HIS A 212 2.19 0.36 -21.62
N ASP A 213 3.44 0.29 -21.14
CA ASP A 213 4.59 0.92 -21.80
C ASP A 213 5.29 -0.03 -22.78
N ALA A 214 4.80 -0.06 -24.02
CA ALA A 214 5.63 -0.55 -25.13
C ALA A 214 6.58 0.51 -25.70
N ASP A 215 6.43 1.82 -25.37
CA ASP A 215 7.05 2.88 -26.20
C ASP A 215 7.78 4.05 -25.49
N LEU A 216 7.82 4.14 -24.16
CA LEU A 216 8.47 5.26 -23.47
C LEU A 216 9.98 5.08 -23.20
N GLY A 217 10.56 3.92 -23.52
CA GLY A 217 11.95 3.59 -23.21
C GLY A 217 13.04 4.42 -23.95
N ALA A 218 12.68 5.09 -25.03
CA ALA A 218 13.64 5.80 -25.91
C ALA A 218 13.71 7.33 -25.69
N VAL A 219 12.84 7.92 -24.85
CA VAL A 219 12.81 9.39 -24.68
C VAL A 219 13.77 9.80 -23.54
N PRO A 220 14.73 10.69 -23.79
CA PRO A 220 15.63 11.23 -22.77
C PRO A 220 14.85 11.86 -21.61
N MET A 221 15.35 11.72 -20.37
CA MET A 221 14.64 12.12 -19.15
C MET A 221 14.28 13.62 -19.11
N ASN A 222 15.09 14.47 -19.73
CA ASN A 222 14.87 15.92 -19.86
C ASN A 222 13.81 16.30 -20.92
N GLU A 223 13.44 15.37 -21.80
CA GLU A 223 12.45 15.55 -22.86
C GLU A 223 11.14 14.82 -22.57
N ARG A 224 11.08 14.05 -21.46
CA ARG A 224 9.86 13.36 -21.06
C ARG A 224 8.79 14.39 -20.69
N PRO A 225 7.59 14.31 -21.27
CA PRO A 225 6.48 15.14 -20.86
C PRO A 225 6.21 14.92 -19.37
N LYS A 226 5.70 15.95 -18.68
CA LYS A 226 5.22 15.78 -17.28
C LYS A 226 4.34 14.56 -17.24
N LEU A 227 4.67 13.60 -16.38
CA LEU A 227 3.90 12.36 -16.26
C LEU A 227 2.42 12.72 -16.03
N PRO A 228 1.51 12.26 -16.89
CA PRO A 228 0.09 12.54 -16.69
C PRO A 228 -0.35 11.92 -15.35
N PHE A 229 -1.06 12.72 -14.56
CA PHE A 229 -1.62 12.30 -13.29
C PHE A 229 -3.14 12.36 -13.38
N ALA A 230 -3.81 11.22 -13.27
CA ALA A 230 -5.23 11.09 -13.49
C ALA A 230 -5.91 10.18 -12.46
N PHE A 231 -7.21 10.36 -12.28
CA PHE A 231 -8.02 9.38 -11.59
C PHE A 231 -8.14 8.10 -12.43
N ASP A 232 -8.12 6.96 -11.77
CA ASP A 232 -8.42 5.69 -12.39
C ASP A 232 -9.93 5.56 -12.64
N SER A 233 -10.34 5.22 -13.87
CA SER A 233 -11.75 5.14 -14.28
C SER A 233 -12.53 4.10 -13.47
N ARG A 234 -11.88 2.96 -13.19
CA ARG A 234 -12.48 1.89 -12.39
C ARG A 234 -12.67 2.31 -10.93
N TRP A 235 -11.69 3.02 -10.35
CA TRP A 235 -11.81 3.53 -9.00
C TRP A 235 -12.95 4.53 -8.84
N LEU A 236 -13.14 5.41 -9.83
CA LEU A 236 -14.29 6.33 -9.84
C LEU A 236 -15.60 5.57 -9.91
N ALA A 237 -15.70 4.54 -10.75
CA ALA A 237 -16.87 3.68 -10.86
C ALA A 237 -17.17 2.95 -9.55
N ILE A 238 -16.16 2.31 -8.94
CA ILE A 238 -16.28 1.65 -7.64
C ILE A 238 -16.80 2.62 -6.58
N THR A 239 -16.19 3.81 -6.51
CA THR A 239 -16.56 4.82 -5.52
C THR A 239 -18.00 5.28 -5.71
N LYS A 240 -18.45 5.45 -6.95
CA LYS A 240 -19.83 5.83 -7.28
C LYS A 240 -20.83 4.74 -6.93
N VAL A 241 -20.59 3.50 -7.35
CA VAL A 241 -21.50 2.37 -7.12
C VAL A 241 -21.61 2.02 -5.63
N LEU A 242 -20.50 2.10 -4.89
CA LEU A 242 -20.49 1.75 -3.48
C LEU A 242 -20.85 2.92 -2.54
N GLN A 243 -21.03 4.15 -3.05
CA GLN A 243 -21.43 5.32 -2.25
C GLN A 243 -22.64 5.08 -1.34
N PRO A 244 -23.72 4.38 -1.74
CA PRO A 244 -24.88 4.13 -0.87
C PRO A 244 -24.56 3.33 0.40
N TYR A 245 -23.45 2.59 0.42
CA TYR A 245 -23.01 1.79 1.55
C TYR A 245 -22.10 2.55 2.52
N PHE A 246 -21.65 3.75 2.15
CA PHE A 246 -20.87 4.62 3.03
C PHE A 246 -21.66 4.99 4.27
N SER A 247 -21.02 4.97 5.44
CA SER A 247 -21.66 5.28 6.71
C SER A 247 -20.88 6.34 7.50
N LEU A 248 -21.60 7.38 7.93
CA LEU A 248 -21.14 8.39 8.89
C LEU A 248 -21.56 8.04 10.34
N GLN A 249 -22.02 6.83 10.57
CA GLN A 249 -22.44 6.35 11.89
C GLN A 249 -21.42 5.37 12.45
N ARG A 250 -21.51 5.08 13.76
CA ARG A 250 -20.65 4.06 14.39
C ARG A 250 -20.83 2.67 13.78
N HIS A 251 -22.01 2.37 13.27
CA HIS A 251 -22.27 1.11 12.58
C HIS A 251 -22.04 1.26 11.07
N GLN A 252 -21.14 0.42 10.52
CA GLN A 252 -20.95 0.32 9.07
C GLN A 252 -22.10 -0.51 8.46
N LYS A 253 -22.70 0.02 7.38
CA LYS A 253 -23.66 -0.75 6.58
C LYS A 253 -22.94 -1.96 5.96
N ARG A 254 -23.69 -3.04 5.74
CA ARG A 254 -23.16 -4.20 5.02
C ARG A 254 -22.74 -3.78 3.61
N VAL A 255 -21.47 -3.94 3.29
CA VAL A 255 -20.92 -3.70 1.96
C VAL A 255 -21.04 -4.99 1.15
N PRO A 256 -21.38 -4.93 -0.14
CA PRO A 256 -21.38 -6.09 -1.03
C PRO A 256 -20.00 -6.74 -1.09
N ASP A 257 -19.99 -8.05 -1.33
CA ASP A 257 -18.75 -8.79 -1.59
C ASP A 257 -18.22 -8.42 -2.99
N HIS A 258 -16.91 -8.37 -3.14
CA HIS A 258 -16.26 -8.07 -4.42
C HIS A 258 -16.49 -9.15 -5.50
N GLN A 259 -17.02 -10.31 -5.13
CA GLN A 259 -17.45 -11.38 -6.04
C GLN A 259 -18.93 -11.27 -6.44
N ASP A 260 -19.67 -10.29 -5.91
CA ASP A 260 -21.07 -10.06 -6.31
C ASP A 260 -21.14 -9.62 -7.77
N SER A 261 -21.63 -10.51 -8.61
CA SER A 261 -21.68 -10.31 -10.06
C SER A 261 -22.55 -9.12 -10.48
N SER A 262 -23.63 -8.83 -9.74
CA SER A 262 -24.50 -7.68 -10.01
C SER A 262 -23.77 -6.37 -9.74
N VAL A 263 -23.02 -6.28 -8.65
CA VAL A 263 -22.22 -5.10 -8.31
C VAL A 263 -21.05 -4.94 -9.27
N CYS A 264 -20.39 -6.04 -9.62
CA CYS A 264 -19.32 -6.03 -10.62
C CYS A 264 -19.79 -5.52 -11.99
N GLU A 265 -21.01 -5.90 -12.40
CA GLU A 265 -21.60 -5.40 -13.66
C GLU A 265 -21.90 -3.90 -13.59
N GLN A 266 -22.51 -3.42 -12.51
CA GLN A 266 -22.74 -1.99 -12.30
C GLN A 266 -21.44 -1.18 -12.34
N ILE A 267 -20.37 -1.70 -11.70
CA ILE A 267 -19.05 -1.06 -11.74
C ILE A 267 -18.52 -1.01 -13.18
N ARG A 268 -18.67 -2.08 -13.96
CA ARG A 268 -18.22 -2.14 -15.36
C ARG A 268 -18.97 -1.13 -16.24
N GLU A 269 -20.29 -1.02 -16.08
CA GLU A 269 -21.10 -0.04 -16.79
C GLU A 269 -20.71 1.40 -16.45
N GLU A 270 -20.48 1.71 -15.18
CA GLU A 270 -20.03 3.03 -14.77
C GLU A 270 -18.60 3.33 -15.23
N GLN A 271 -17.71 2.36 -15.20
CA GLN A 271 -16.34 2.49 -15.72
C GLN A 271 -16.38 2.85 -17.21
N GLN A 272 -17.19 2.16 -18.03
CA GLN A 272 -17.34 2.45 -19.45
C GLN A 272 -17.77 3.89 -19.72
N LYS A 273 -18.62 4.48 -18.85
CA LYS A 273 -19.01 5.89 -18.96
C LYS A 273 -17.83 6.84 -18.73
N PHE A 274 -16.99 6.57 -17.73
CA PHE A 274 -15.79 7.37 -17.49
C PHE A 274 -14.76 7.22 -18.62
N GLU A 275 -14.59 6.03 -19.18
CA GLU A 275 -13.70 5.79 -20.32
C GLU A 275 -14.19 6.52 -21.59
N THR A 276 -15.49 6.47 -21.85
CA THR A 276 -16.10 7.22 -22.95
C THR A 276 -15.91 8.74 -22.77
N LEU A 277 -16.06 9.23 -21.54
CA LEU A 277 -15.81 10.63 -21.21
C LEU A 277 -14.34 11.01 -21.48
N ALA A 278 -13.40 10.16 -21.09
CA ALA A 278 -11.97 10.38 -21.31
C ALA A 278 -11.60 10.35 -22.82
N GLN A 279 -12.30 9.57 -23.64
CA GLN A 279 -12.13 9.58 -25.10
C GLN A 279 -12.60 10.89 -25.74
N THR A 280 -13.68 11.49 -25.21
CA THR A 280 -14.23 12.77 -25.72
C THR A 280 -13.51 13.99 -25.17
N ASP A 281 -13.03 13.94 -23.93
CA ASP A 281 -12.19 14.95 -23.28
C ASP A 281 -10.96 14.30 -22.63
N PRO A 282 -9.79 14.32 -23.27
CA PRO A 282 -8.57 13.71 -22.73
C PRO A 282 -8.15 14.23 -21.34
N HIS A 283 -8.72 15.35 -20.93
CA HIS A 283 -8.44 15.94 -19.61
C HIS A 283 -9.54 15.68 -18.58
N ALA A 284 -10.62 15.00 -18.92
CA ALA A 284 -11.75 14.79 -18.02
C ALA A 284 -11.38 14.11 -16.70
N LEU A 285 -10.43 13.18 -16.73
CA LEU A 285 -9.94 12.47 -15.54
C LEU A 285 -8.66 13.08 -14.95
N SER A 286 -8.14 14.18 -15.52
CA SER A 286 -6.89 14.80 -15.04
C SER A 286 -7.07 15.42 -13.66
N ILE A 287 -6.21 15.05 -12.70
CA ILE A 287 -6.31 15.51 -11.31
C ILE A 287 -6.04 17.01 -11.17
N TRP A 288 -5.17 17.58 -11.99
CA TRP A 288 -4.88 19.01 -11.97
C TRP A 288 -6.08 19.92 -12.30
N ARG A 289 -7.13 19.41 -12.95
CA ARG A 289 -8.38 20.14 -13.20
C ARG A 289 -9.32 20.12 -11.99
N VAL A 290 -9.20 19.11 -11.14
CA VAL A 290 -10.15 18.84 -10.07
C VAL A 290 -9.64 19.35 -8.74
N GLN A 291 -8.31 19.32 -8.53
CA GLN A 291 -7.70 19.64 -7.25
C GLN A 291 -6.99 21.00 -7.29
N GLN A 292 -7.53 21.93 -6.54
CA GLN A 292 -6.81 23.15 -6.16
C GLN A 292 -6.21 22.95 -4.77
N PHE A 293 -4.89 22.97 -4.68
CA PHE A 293 -4.20 23.00 -3.40
C PHE A 293 -4.33 24.41 -2.81
N ALA A 294 -5.24 24.58 -1.86
CA ALA A 294 -5.27 25.79 -1.04
C ALA A 294 -4.15 25.73 0.00
N GLN A 295 -3.46 26.85 0.18
CA GLN A 295 -2.49 26.99 1.26
C GLN A 295 -3.20 26.84 2.61
N THR A 296 -2.88 25.76 3.35
CA THR A 296 -3.52 25.47 4.65
C THR A 296 -2.73 26.02 5.83
N ALA A 297 -1.45 26.35 5.63
CA ALA A 297 -0.63 26.98 6.66
C ALA A 297 -0.74 28.51 6.58
N PRO A 298 -0.87 29.24 7.71
CA PRO A 298 -0.84 30.70 7.71
C PRO A 298 0.50 31.17 7.17
N THR A 299 0.48 32.12 6.23
CA THR A 299 1.67 32.88 5.83
C THR A 299 2.23 33.55 7.08
N LYS A 300 3.48 33.27 7.41
CA LYS A 300 4.17 34.08 8.40
C LYS A 300 4.20 35.51 7.85
N ALA A 301 3.54 36.41 8.59
CA ALA A 301 3.59 37.85 8.34
C ALA A 301 5.01 38.42 8.61
#